data_4ccc2691d376549490cd40d3385665fb
#
_entry.id   4ccc2691d376549490cd40d3385665fb
#
_cell.length_a   1.000
_cell.length_b   1.000
_cell.length_c   1.000
_cell.angle_alpha   90.00
_cell.angle_beta   90.00
_cell.angle_gamma   90.00
#
_symmetry.space_group_name_H-M   'P 1'
#
loop_
_entity.id
_entity.type
_entity.pdbx_description
1 polymer ?
#
loop_
_entity_poly.entity_id
_entity_poly.type
_entity_poly.pdbx_seq_one_letter_code
_entity_poly.pdbx_strand_id
1 'polypeptide(L)'
;MPYSNPIESKEFRQQLRKEATPCERILWHYLRGRQLEGLKFRQQHGYGPYVMDLYCPTLHWCIEIDGEVHDTTEQKEKDDDRSAFLAQHGIIVTRIRNEDIEEDTNQVIELLRQEALKIAEKRKIKLPLTREERSKKTTIQQEKQIEV
;
A
#
# COMPACT_ATOMS: atom_id res chain seq x y z
N MET A 1 12.85 6.29 -5.51
CA MET A 1 13.52 5.26 -4.66
C MET A 1 14.02 4.13 -5.54
N PRO A 2 15.24 3.67 -5.36
CA PRO A 2 15.80 2.63 -6.22
C PRO A 2 15.07 1.29 -6.15
N TYR A 3 14.38 1.02 -5.04
CA TYR A 3 13.66 -0.24 -4.85
C TYR A 3 12.22 -0.20 -5.32
N SER A 4 11.66 1.00 -5.52
CA SER A 4 10.26 1.12 -5.86
C SER A 4 10.02 0.83 -7.33
N ASN A 5 9.09 -0.09 -7.61
CA ASN A 5 8.59 -0.41 -8.93
C ASN A 5 9.69 -0.77 -9.96
N PRO A 6 10.52 -1.80 -9.71
CA PRO A 6 11.60 -2.17 -10.61
C PRO A 6 11.12 -2.47 -12.03
N ILE A 7 11.89 -2.06 -13.03
CA ILE A 7 11.53 -2.21 -14.45
C ILE A 7 11.33 -3.67 -14.83
N GLU A 8 12.19 -4.55 -14.38
CA GLU A 8 12.16 -5.98 -14.68
C GLU A 8 10.90 -6.70 -14.18
N SER A 9 10.18 -6.11 -13.22
CA SER A 9 8.95 -6.70 -12.70
C SER A 9 7.66 -6.11 -13.29
N LYS A 10 7.75 -5.19 -14.27
CA LYS A 10 6.59 -4.51 -14.84
C LYS A 10 5.57 -5.48 -15.44
N GLU A 11 6.01 -6.41 -16.25
CA GLU A 11 5.13 -7.41 -16.90
C GLU A 11 4.50 -8.33 -15.85
N PHE A 12 5.26 -8.75 -14.87
CA PHE A 12 4.78 -9.57 -13.76
C PHE A 12 3.71 -8.83 -12.96
N ARG A 13 3.91 -7.55 -12.66
CA ARG A 13 2.91 -6.74 -11.95
C ARG A 13 1.62 -6.58 -12.75
N GLN A 14 1.74 -6.40 -14.07
CA GLN A 14 0.56 -6.33 -14.95
C GLN A 14 -0.22 -7.64 -14.93
N GLN A 15 0.48 -8.76 -14.92
CA GLN A 15 -0.13 -10.09 -14.82
C GLN A 15 -0.88 -10.23 -13.49
N LEU A 16 -0.26 -9.84 -12.38
CA LEU A 16 -0.88 -9.90 -11.07
C LEU A 16 -2.16 -9.05 -10.98
N ARG A 17 -2.17 -7.87 -11.61
CA ARG A 17 -3.37 -7.03 -11.66
C ARG A 17 -4.51 -7.69 -12.41
N LYS A 18 -4.20 -8.42 -13.47
CA LYS A 18 -5.22 -9.18 -14.23
C LYS A 18 -5.77 -10.37 -13.44
N GLU A 19 -4.96 -10.93 -12.56
CA GLU A 19 -5.30 -12.09 -11.74
C GLU A 19 -5.78 -11.71 -10.34
N ALA A 20 -6.12 -10.43 -10.12
CA ALA A 20 -6.56 -9.96 -8.82
C ALA A 20 -7.74 -10.76 -8.28
N THR A 21 -7.70 -11.06 -6.98
CA THR A 21 -8.78 -11.77 -6.28
C THR A 21 -10.03 -10.87 -6.19
N PRO A 22 -11.22 -11.44 -5.94
CA PRO A 22 -12.42 -10.64 -5.74
C PRO A 22 -12.27 -9.58 -4.63
N CYS A 23 -11.64 -9.93 -3.50
CA CYS A 23 -11.43 -8.97 -2.40
C CYS A 23 -10.49 -7.83 -2.80
N GLU A 24 -9.43 -8.13 -3.56
CA GLU A 24 -8.53 -7.10 -4.08
C GLU A 24 -9.27 -6.14 -5.00
N ARG A 25 -10.16 -6.66 -5.87
CA ARG A 25 -10.96 -5.85 -6.79
C ARG A 25 -11.94 -4.97 -6.04
N ILE A 26 -12.60 -5.49 -5.02
CA ILE A 26 -13.53 -4.74 -4.18
C ILE A 26 -12.79 -3.58 -3.53
N LEU A 27 -11.69 -3.85 -2.88
CA LEU A 27 -10.92 -2.83 -2.18
C LEU A 27 -10.40 -1.77 -3.14
N TRP A 28 -9.88 -2.20 -4.29
CA TRP A 28 -9.40 -1.28 -5.32
C TRP A 28 -10.49 -0.33 -5.82
N HIS A 29 -11.71 -0.83 -5.96
CA HIS A 29 -12.85 0.01 -6.37
C HIS A 29 -13.05 1.21 -5.45
N TYR A 30 -12.81 1.05 -4.14
CA TYR A 30 -12.97 2.11 -3.16
C TYR A 30 -11.73 3.00 -3.01
N LEU A 31 -10.55 2.51 -3.40
CA LEU A 31 -9.30 3.26 -3.20
C LEU A 31 -8.81 3.97 -4.46
N ARG A 32 -9.20 3.50 -5.65
CA ARG A 32 -8.80 4.12 -6.91
C ARG A 32 -9.36 5.54 -7.04
N GLY A 33 -8.74 6.35 -7.86
CA GLY A 33 -9.25 7.68 -8.17
C GLY A 33 -9.18 8.66 -7.01
N ARG A 34 -8.28 8.42 -6.07
CA ARG A 34 -8.06 9.31 -4.91
C ARG A 34 -9.30 9.49 -4.03
N GLN A 35 -10.14 8.47 -3.94
CA GLN A 35 -11.39 8.53 -3.16
C GLN A 35 -11.14 8.60 -1.66
N LEU A 36 -10.07 7.96 -1.17
CA LEU A 36 -9.74 7.96 0.26
C LEU A 36 -8.84 9.14 0.58
N GLU A 37 -9.41 10.19 1.15
CA GLU A 37 -8.66 11.38 1.62
C GLU A 37 -7.74 12.02 0.57
N GLY A 38 -8.05 11.85 -0.71
CA GLY A 38 -7.25 12.39 -1.80
C GLY A 38 -5.97 11.61 -2.07
N LEU A 39 -5.76 10.48 -1.41
CA LEU A 39 -4.55 9.69 -1.53
C LEU A 39 -4.54 8.84 -2.78
N LYS A 40 -3.38 8.78 -3.44
CA LYS A 40 -3.17 7.89 -4.58
C LYS A 40 -2.69 6.53 -4.08
N PHE A 41 -3.34 5.47 -4.56
CA PHE A 41 -2.92 4.09 -4.33
C PHE A 41 -2.48 3.45 -5.64
N ARG A 42 -1.54 2.54 -5.55
CA ARG A 42 -1.05 1.74 -6.68
C ARG A 42 -1.28 0.27 -6.36
N GLN A 43 -1.74 -0.48 -7.37
CA GLN A 43 -1.93 -1.93 -7.24
C GLN A 43 -0.65 -2.68 -7.60
N GLN A 44 -0.40 -3.77 -6.89
CA GLN A 44 0.70 -4.69 -7.20
C GLN A 44 1.98 -3.92 -7.48
N HIS A 45 2.37 -3.10 -6.51
CA HIS A 45 3.54 -2.23 -6.64
C HIS A 45 4.81 -2.96 -6.21
N GLY A 46 5.80 -3.02 -7.10
CA GLY A 46 7.08 -3.64 -6.81
C GLY A 46 7.93 -2.77 -5.90
N TYR A 47 8.52 -3.38 -4.87
CA TYR A 47 9.46 -2.72 -3.97
C TYR A 47 10.57 -3.71 -3.60
N GLY A 48 11.78 -3.48 -4.12
CA GLY A 48 12.86 -4.43 -4.02
C GLY A 48 12.47 -5.78 -4.64
N PRO A 49 12.70 -6.89 -3.94
CA PRO A 49 12.30 -8.21 -4.43
C PRO A 49 10.84 -8.56 -4.16
N TYR A 50 10.08 -7.64 -3.58
CA TYR A 50 8.70 -7.89 -3.16
C TYR A 50 7.70 -7.13 -3.99
N VAL A 51 6.44 -7.63 -4.00
CA VAL A 51 5.30 -6.94 -4.60
C VAL A 51 4.29 -6.68 -3.50
N MET A 52 3.85 -5.43 -3.39
CA MET A 52 2.83 -5.02 -2.42
C MET A 52 1.47 -4.99 -3.09
N ASP A 53 0.44 -5.50 -2.42
CA ASP A 53 -0.91 -5.53 -2.99
C ASP A 53 -1.40 -4.12 -3.31
N LEU A 54 -1.32 -3.22 -2.36
CA LEU A 54 -1.67 -1.81 -2.49
C LEU A 54 -0.60 -0.96 -1.82
N TYR A 55 -0.22 0.12 -2.47
CA TYR A 55 0.79 1.02 -1.94
C TYR A 55 0.36 2.48 -2.11
N CYS A 56 0.50 3.25 -1.03
CA CYS A 56 0.26 4.68 -1.02
C CYS A 56 1.59 5.43 -0.88
N PRO A 57 2.14 6.00 -1.96
CA PRO A 57 3.44 6.68 -1.89
C PRO A 57 3.46 7.87 -0.94
N THR A 58 2.40 8.66 -0.90
CA THR A 58 2.32 9.85 -0.05
C THR A 58 2.55 9.53 1.42
N LEU A 59 1.94 8.46 1.91
CA LEU A 59 2.05 8.03 3.31
C LEU A 59 3.14 6.98 3.53
N HIS A 60 3.75 6.47 2.47
CA HIS A 60 4.70 5.36 2.54
C HIS A 60 4.06 4.16 3.23
N TRP A 61 2.88 3.80 2.77
CA TRP A 61 1.95 2.89 3.42
C TRP A 61 1.55 1.76 2.49
N CYS A 62 1.65 0.54 2.97
CA CYS A 62 1.31 -0.67 2.24
C CYS A 62 0.09 -1.32 2.87
N ILE A 63 -0.88 -1.73 2.05
CA ILE A 63 -2.03 -2.49 2.50
C ILE A 63 -1.95 -3.88 1.86
N GLU A 64 -1.95 -4.91 2.71
CA GLU A 64 -1.91 -6.30 2.28
C GLU A 64 -3.24 -6.99 2.58
N ILE A 65 -3.70 -7.79 1.65
CA ILE A 65 -4.95 -8.53 1.78
C ILE A 65 -4.61 -10.00 1.98
N ASP A 66 -4.90 -10.53 3.16
CA ASP A 66 -4.56 -11.91 3.51
C ASP A 66 -5.74 -12.84 3.27
N GLY A 67 -5.56 -13.80 2.35
CA GLY A 67 -6.58 -14.77 2.00
C GLY A 67 -6.52 -16.06 2.75
N GLU A 68 -5.32 -16.54 3.09
CA GLU A 68 -5.12 -17.83 3.74
C GLU A 68 -4.07 -17.75 4.83
N VAL A 69 -4.22 -18.58 5.85
CA VAL A 69 -3.22 -18.69 6.91
C VAL A 69 -2.14 -19.68 6.45
N HIS A 70 -0.92 -19.19 6.29
CA HIS A 70 0.23 -20.02 5.94
C HIS A 70 0.95 -20.44 7.22
N ASP A 71 0.75 -21.71 7.63
CA ASP A 71 1.27 -22.22 8.89
C ASP A 71 2.62 -22.92 8.79
N THR A 72 3.25 -22.93 7.60
CA THR A 72 4.55 -23.57 7.45
C THR A 72 5.65 -22.66 7.99
N THR A 73 6.67 -23.27 8.62
CA THR A 73 7.84 -22.54 9.12
C THR A 73 8.54 -21.76 8.02
N GLU A 74 8.67 -22.38 6.85
CA GLU A 74 9.30 -21.75 5.67
C GLU A 74 8.54 -20.51 5.24
N GLN A 75 7.22 -20.57 5.20
CA GLN A 75 6.40 -19.41 4.82
C GLN A 75 6.50 -18.30 5.87
N LYS A 76 6.53 -18.66 7.15
CA LYS A 76 6.72 -17.71 8.25
C LYS A 76 8.04 -16.96 8.13
N GLU A 77 9.13 -17.66 7.83
CA GLU A 77 10.45 -17.05 7.65
C GLU A 77 10.44 -16.05 6.48
N LYS A 78 9.82 -16.40 5.37
CA LYS A 78 9.68 -15.50 4.21
C LYS A 78 8.88 -14.26 4.56
N ASP A 79 7.78 -14.42 5.29
CA ASP A 79 6.93 -13.32 5.72
C ASP A 79 7.68 -12.38 6.69
N ASP A 80 8.47 -12.95 7.61
CA ASP A 80 9.29 -12.19 8.54
C ASP A 80 10.37 -11.40 7.81
N ASP A 81 11.05 -12.01 6.84
CA ASP A 81 12.06 -11.34 6.00
C ASP A 81 11.45 -10.18 5.23
N ARG A 82 10.27 -10.38 4.65
CA ARG A 82 9.55 -9.35 3.92
C ARG A 82 9.15 -8.20 4.84
N SER A 83 8.59 -8.52 6.00
CA SER A 83 8.18 -7.53 6.99
C SER A 83 9.37 -6.71 7.48
N ALA A 84 10.48 -7.36 7.76
CA ALA A 84 11.72 -6.68 8.20
C ALA A 84 12.24 -5.75 7.11
N PHE A 85 12.26 -6.19 5.87
CA PHE A 85 12.70 -5.37 4.73
C PHE A 85 11.85 -4.11 4.58
N LEU A 86 10.53 -4.25 4.59
CA LEU A 86 9.61 -3.13 4.45
C LEU A 86 9.73 -2.15 5.62
N ALA A 87 9.81 -2.66 6.85
CA ALA A 87 9.98 -1.83 8.04
C ALA A 87 11.30 -1.06 8.00
N GLN A 88 12.38 -1.71 7.58
CA GLN A 88 13.70 -1.10 7.45
C GLN A 88 13.68 0.08 6.47
N HIS A 89 12.82 0.02 5.46
CA HIS A 89 12.66 1.09 4.48
C HIS A 89 11.56 2.10 4.86
N GLY A 90 11.07 2.02 6.08
CA GLY A 90 10.09 2.98 6.62
C GLY A 90 8.68 2.81 6.11
N ILE A 91 8.35 1.64 5.54
CA ILE A 91 7.01 1.36 5.04
C ILE A 91 6.15 0.82 6.17
N ILE A 92 5.01 1.45 6.40
CA ILE A 92 4.00 0.98 7.36
C ILE A 92 3.12 -0.01 6.63
N VAL A 93 2.93 -1.21 7.21
CA VAL A 93 2.11 -2.27 6.61
C VAL A 93 0.84 -2.46 7.44
N THR A 94 -0.30 -2.38 6.77
CA THR A 94 -1.61 -2.71 7.35
C THR A 94 -2.13 -3.96 6.67
N ARG A 95 -2.50 -4.97 7.45
CA ARG A 95 -3.03 -6.23 6.93
C ARG A 95 -4.52 -6.31 7.15
N ILE A 96 -5.24 -6.73 6.11
CA ILE A 96 -6.69 -6.88 6.13
C ILE A 96 -7.02 -8.29 5.70
N ARG A 97 -7.94 -8.94 6.40
CA ARG A 97 -8.37 -10.29 6.07
C ARG A 97 -9.49 -10.26 5.03
N ASN A 98 -9.48 -11.24 4.13
CA ASN A 98 -10.55 -11.38 3.15
C ASN A 98 -11.93 -11.41 3.81
N GLU A 99 -12.06 -12.14 4.91
CA GLU A 99 -13.33 -12.28 5.62
C GLU A 99 -13.88 -10.91 6.06
N ASP A 100 -13.03 -10.01 6.51
CA ASP A 100 -13.44 -8.69 6.95
C ASP A 100 -14.01 -7.86 5.79
N ILE A 101 -13.40 -7.97 4.62
CA ILE A 101 -13.87 -7.29 3.40
C ILE A 101 -15.25 -7.86 2.98
N GLU A 102 -15.38 -9.19 3.01
CA GLU A 102 -16.60 -9.88 2.64
C GLU A 102 -17.76 -9.58 3.59
N GLU A 103 -17.47 -9.51 4.89
CA GLU A 103 -18.51 -9.25 5.91
C GLU A 103 -19.02 -7.80 5.88
N ASP A 104 -18.10 -6.85 5.85
CA ASP A 104 -18.48 -5.42 5.88
C ASP A 104 -17.39 -4.57 5.23
N THR A 105 -17.51 -4.38 3.93
CA THR A 105 -16.56 -3.58 3.16
C THR A 105 -16.50 -2.14 3.66
N ASN A 106 -17.65 -1.53 3.96
CA ASN A 106 -17.70 -0.15 4.42
C ASN A 106 -16.95 0.04 5.74
N GLN A 107 -17.04 -0.92 6.64
CA GLN A 107 -16.30 -0.89 7.90
C GLN A 107 -14.80 -0.96 7.65
N VAL A 108 -14.36 -1.80 6.72
CA VAL A 108 -12.94 -1.91 6.34
C VAL A 108 -12.44 -0.57 5.78
N ILE A 109 -13.22 0.05 4.90
CA ILE A 109 -12.84 1.34 4.32
C ILE A 109 -12.73 2.42 5.41
N GLU A 110 -13.64 2.43 6.38
CA GLU A 110 -13.56 3.38 7.49
C GLU A 110 -12.34 3.13 8.38
N LEU A 111 -12.00 1.86 8.65
CA LEU A 111 -10.79 1.51 9.37
C LEU A 111 -9.54 1.99 8.63
N LEU A 112 -9.51 1.83 7.31
CA LEU A 112 -8.40 2.32 6.48
C LEU A 112 -8.31 3.84 6.51
N ARG A 113 -9.45 4.53 6.51
CA ARG A 113 -9.49 5.99 6.64
C ARG A 113 -8.88 6.42 7.97
N GLN A 114 -9.25 5.79 9.07
CA GLN A 114 -8.72 6.09 10.39
C GLN A 114 -7.22 5.82 10.46
N GLU A 115 -6.78 4.72 9.87
CA GLU A 115 -5.36 4.37 9.79
C GLU A 115 -4.59 5.42 8.99
N ALA A 116 -5.12 5.84 7.84
CA ALA A 116 -4.52 6.89 7.02
C ALA A 116 -4.36 8.19 7.79
N LEU A 117 -5.38 8.58 8.56
CA LEU A 117 -5.34 9.81 9.38
C LEU A 117 -4.26 9.72 10.46
N LYS A 118 -4.12 8.56 11.10
CA LYS A 118 -3.08 8.34 12.11
C LYS A 118 -1.68 8.43 11.52
N ILE A 119 -1.46 7.79 10.38
CA ILE A 119 -0.17 7.81 9.69
C ILE A 119 0.16 9.23 9.25
N ALA A 120 -0.80 9.94 8.68
CA ALA A 120 -0.63 11.31 8.23
C ALA A 120 -0.26 12.24 9.39
N GLU A 121 -0.93 12.11 10.54
CA GLU A 121 -0.60 12.89 11.74
C GLU A 121 0.83 12.63 12.19
N LYS A 122 1.23 11.38 12.27
CA LYS A 122 2.58 10.98 12.66
C LYS A 122 3.64 11.54 11.70
N ARG A 123 3.33 11.60 10.40
CA ARG A 123 4.24 12.07 9.37
C ARG A 123 4.05 13.54 9.02
N LYS A 124 3.18 14.24 9.73
CA LYS A 124 2.89 15.67 9.56
C LYS A 124 2.38 15.99 8.16
N ILE A 125 1.48 15.15 7.66
CA ILE A 125 0.82 15.33 6.37
C ILE A 125 -0.64 15.67 6.64
N LYS A 126 -1.12 16.75 6.05
CA LYS A 126 -2.51 17.19 6.22
C LYS A 126 -3.42 16.48 5.22
N LEU A 127 -4.47 15.86 5.71
CA LEU A 127 -5.49 15.21 4.89
C LEU A 127 -6.85 15.89 5.09
N PRO A 128 -7.76 15.88 4.10
CA PRO A 128 -7.56 15.32 2.75
C PRO A 128 -6.60 16.16 1.91
N LEU A 129 -5.95 15.53 0.93
CA LEU A 129 -5.07 16.24 0.03
C LEU A 129 -5.89 17.05 -0.97
N THR A 130 -5.61 18.36 -1.07
CA THR A 130 -6.18 19.21 -2.12
C THR A 130 -5.43 18.99 -3.43
N ARG A 131 -6.00 19.48 -4.53
CA ARG A 131 -5.38 19.37 -5.84
C ARG A 131 -4.00 20.04 -5.90
N GLU A 132 -3.86 21.19 -5.26
CA GLU A 132 -2.58 21.91 -5.18
C GLU A 132 -1.57 21.17 -4.30
N GLU A 133 -2.01 20.69 -3.14
CA GLU A 133 -1.15 19.95 -2.22
C GLU A 133 -0.63 18.65 -2.81
N ARG A 134 -1.40 17.99 -3.67
CA ARG A 134 -0.97 16.78 -4.39
C ARG A 134 0.28 17.04 -5.21
N SER A 135 0.31 18.12 -5.98
CA SER A 135 1.45 18.49 -6.81
C SER A 135 2.68 18.88 -5.98
N LYS A 136 2.49 19.71 -4.96
CA LYS A 136 3.58 20.15 -4.08
C LYS A 136 4.21 18.98 -3.31
N LYS A 137 3.40 18.08 -2.77
CA LYS A 137 3.90 16.94 -1.98
C LYS A 137 4.65 15.93 -2.85
N THR A 138 4.24 15.74 -4.08
CA THR A 138 4.99 14.89 -5.01
C THR A 138 6.40 15.44 -5.21
N THR A 139 6.54 16.75 -5.40
CA THR A 139 7.84 17.40 -5.55
C THR A 139 8.69 17.26 -4.28
N ILE A 140 8.11 17.54 -3.13
CA ILE A 140 8.80 17.43 -1.83
C ILE A 140 9.28 16.00 -1.57
N GLN A 141 8.45 15.01 -1.88
CA GLN A 141 8.83 13.60 -1.71
C GLN A 141 9.98 13.21 -2.62
N GLN A 142 10.00 13.70 -3.85
CA GLN A 142 11.11 13.47 -4.77
C GLN A 142 12.40 14.09 -4.24
N GLU A 143 12.36 15.30 -3.74
CA GLU A 143 13.51 15.98 -3.14
C GLU A 143 14.03 15.21 -1.93
N LYS A 144 13.16 14.76 -1.03
CA LYS A 144 13.55 13.97 0.15
C LYS A 144 14.17 12.63 -0.23
N GLN A 145 13.72 12.00 -1.31
CA GLN A 145 14.30 10.76 -1.80
C GLN A 145 15.70 10.96 -2.34
N ILE A 146 16.00 12.11 -2.90
CA ILE A 146 17.33 12.46 -3.41
C ILE A 146 18.31 12.71 -2.25
N GLU A 147 17.86 13.30 -1.16
CA GLU A 147 18.69 13.63 0.00
C GLU A 147 19.04 12.40 0.87
N VAL A 148 18.33 11.30 0.72
CA VAL A 148 18.60 10.08 1.46
C VAL A 148 19.49 9.14 0.67
#